data_8aedffff0477ff5110a67d933c3c1957
#
_entry.id   8aedffff0477ff5110a67d933c3c1957
#
_cell.length_a   1.000
_cell.length_b   1.000
_cell.length_c   1.000
_cell.angle_alpha   90.00
_cell.angle_beta   90.00
_cell.angle_gamma   90.00
#
_symmetry.space_group_name_H-M   'P 1'
#
loop_
_entity.id
_entity.type
_entity.pdbx_description
1 polymer ?
#
loop_
_entity_poly.entity_id
_entity_poly.type
_entity_poly.pdbx_seq_one_letter_code
_entity_poly.pdbx_strand_id
1 'polypeptide(L)'
;MTHLLRKNSPIPAYMAYPRFLLTMDISETAKLVYVLLLDRARLSMKNDGWEDEQGHVFIYYTIEALAEASGKSEMTVKNALAALERQGLIFRKRQGAGLPSKIYVKVQTESCPTEGTSFKSQTDKKLSTSNKQSKFNQKPIRSYDYEEGDSL
;
A
#
# COMPACT_ATOMS: atom_id res chain seq x y z
N MET A 1 -1.88 26.66 21.34
CA MET A 1 -3.18 27.31 21.56
C MET A 1 -4.18 26.84 20.51
N THR A 2 -5.33 26.40 20.95
CA THR A 2 -6.43 25.99 20.07
C THR A 2 -7.47 27.10 20.02
N HIS A 3 -8.03 27.35 18.86
CA HIS A 3 -9.09 28.32 18.67
C HIS A 3 -10.13 27.76 17.71
N LEU A 4 -11.34 28.27 17.77
CA LEU A 4 -12.42 27.83 16.88
C LEU A 4 -12.11 28.18 15.44
N LEU A 5 -12.36 27.24 14.53
CA LEU A 5 -12.15 27.44 13.09
C LEU A 5 -13.11 28.53 12.58
N ARG A 6 -12.55 29.52 11.87
CA ARG A 6 -13.29 30.58 11.21
C ARG A 6 -13.14 30.44 9.70
N LYS A 7 -13.99 31.07 8.91
CA LYS A 7 -14.00 30.99 7.45
C LYS A 7 -12.62 31.28 6.82
N ASN A 8 -11.82 32.13 7.43
CA ASN A 8 -10.48 32.52 6.94
C ASN A 8 -9.34 32.01 7.82
N SER A 9 -9.59 31.01 8.68
CA SER A 9 -8.52 30.43 9.49
C SER A 9 -7.53 29.68 8.61
N PRO A 10 -6.23 29.83 8.82
CA PRO A 10 -5.24 29.02 8.14
C PRO A 10 -5.39 27.56 8.61
N ILE A 11 -5.44 26.64 7.66
CA ILE A 11 -5.44 25.20 7.96
C ILE A 11 -3.99 24.76 8.15
N PRO A 12 -3.68 24.06 9.25
CA PRO A 12 -2.33 23.53 9.46
C PRO A 12 -1.95 22.52 8.37
N ALA A 13 -0.67 22.20 8.24
CA ALA A 13 -0.19 21.18 7.32
C ALA A 13 -0.91 19.85 7.59
N TYR A 14 -1.32 19.17 6.54
CA TYR A 14 -2.06 17.93 6.62
C TYR A 14 -1.56 16.91 5.58
N MET A 15 -1.80 15.65 5.86
CA MET A 15 -1.60 14.56 4.91
C MET A 15 -2.93 14.15 4.28
N ALA A 16 -2.92 13.79 3.01
CA ALA A 16 -4.10 13.28 2.34
C ALA A 16 -4.46 11.90 2.88
N TYR A 17 -5.69 11.75 3.36
CA TYR A 17 -6.23 10.48 3.82
C TYR A 17 -7.24 9.95 2.78
N PRO A 18 -6.91 8.89 2.03
CA PRO A 18 -7.82 8.33 1.04
C PRO A 18 -9.08 7.76 1.67
N ARG A 19 -10.25 8.11 1.13
CA ARG A 19 -11.54 7.71 1.70
C ARG A 19 -11.75 6.21 1.73
N PHE A 20 -11.23 5.45 0.77
CA PHE A 20 -11.38 4.00 0.73
C PHE A 20 -10.82 3.30 1.99
N LEU A 21 -9.83 3.90 2.65
CA LEU A 21 -9.29 3.37 3.90
C LEU A 21 -10.32 3.31 5.04
N LEU A 22 -11.34 4.17 5.00
CA LEU A 22 -12.38 4.20 6.04
C LEU A 22 -13.18 2.90 6.07
N THR A 23 -13.38 2.28 4.93
CA THR A 23 -14.18 1.06 4.77
C THR A 23 -13.35 -0.22 4.75
N MET A 24 -12.03 -0.11 4.75
CA MET A 24 -11.16 -1.28 4.76
C MET A 24 -11.05 -1.90 6.15
N ASP A 25 -11.11 -3.21 6.19
CA ASP A 25 -10.91 -4.00 7.40
C ASP A 25 -9.42 -4.28 7.63
N ILE A 26 -8.71 -3.24 8.01
CA ILE A 26 -7.31 -3.27 8.43
C ILE A 26 -7.13 -2.43 9.69
N SER A 27 -6.06 -2.69 10.44
CA SER A 27 -5.79 -1.94 11.66
C SER A 27 -5.59 -0.44 11.39
N GLU A 28 -5.97 0.41 12.35
CA GLU A 28 -5.77 1.86 12.25
C GLU A 28 -4.28 2.22 12.07
N THR A 29 -3.38 1.44 12.66
CA THR A 29 -1.94 1.60 12.44
C THR A 29 -1.56 1.33 10.99
N ALA A 30 -2.14 0.29 10.36
CA ALA A 30 -1.88 0.00 8.95
C ALA A 30 -2.41 1.15 8.05
N LYS A 31 -3.58 1.69 8.34
CA LYS A 31 -4.11 2.88 7.65
C LYS A 31 -3.18 4.08 7.79
N LEU A 32 -2.70 4.36 9.00
CA LEU A 32 -1.76 5.44 9.25
C LEU A 32 -0.44 5.25 8.49
N VAL A 33 0.13 4.05 8.53
CA VAL A 33 1.36 3.71 7.79
C VAL A 33 1.16 3.91 6.29
N TYR A 34 0.02 3.49 5.74
CA TYR A 34 -0.29 3.73 4.33
C TYR A 34 -0.34 5.23 3.98
N VAL A 35 -0.97 6.04 4.82
CA VAL A 35 -1.04 7.51 4.63
C VAL A 35 0.35 8.13 4.64
N LEU A 36 1.23 7.71 5.55
CA LEU A 36 2.63 8.17 5.61
C LEU A 36 3.42 7.78 4.34
N LEU A 37 3.23 6.54 3.86
CA LEU A 37 3.87 6.08 2.63
C LEU A 37 3.35 6.84 1.41
N LEU A 38 2.06 7.09 1.33
CA LEU A 38 1.43 7.85 0.25
C LEU A 38 1.92 9.30 0.22
N ASP A 39 2.02 9.93 1.38
CA ASP A 39 2.52 11.31 1.48
C ASP A 39 3.97 11.39 1.01
N ARG A 40 4.82 10.45 1.41
CA ARG A 40 6.19 10.33 0.92
C ARG A 40 6.26 10.10 -0.59
N ALA A 41 5.40 9.22 -1.12
CA ALA A 41 5.32 8.96 -2.56
C ALA A 41 4.90 10.21 -3.35
N ARG A 42 3.98 11.01 -2.82
CA ARG A 42 3.58 12.29 -3.44
C ARG A 42 4.73 13.29 -3.53
N LEU A 43 5.61 13.33 -2.54
CA LEU A 43 6.82 14.15 -2.59
C LEU A 43 7.80 13.60 -3.64
N SER A 44 7.96 12.29 -3.74
CA SER A 44 8.82 11.65 -4.73
C SER A 44 8.34 11.86 -6.17
N MET A 45 7.02 11.92 -6.41
CA MET A 45 6.44 12.23 -7.72
C MET A 45 6.84 13.60 -8.27
N LYS A 46 7.25 14.52 -7.40
CA LYS A 46 7.66 15.88 -7.78
C LYS A 46 9.15 15.99 -8.11
N ASN A 47 9.90 14.94 -7.82
CA ASN A 47 11.36 14.92 -7.99
C ASN A 47 11.75 13.84 -8.99
N ASP A 48 12.66 14.15 -9.89
CA ASP A 48 13.19 13.18 -10.85
C ASP A 48 14.03 12.10 -10.15
N GLY A 49 14.08 10.93 -10.77
CA GLY A 49 14.91 9.82 -10.29
C GLY A 49 14.24 8.88 -9.27
N TRP A 50 12.97 9.07 -8.98
CA TRP A 50 12.17 8.21 -8.08
C TRP A 50 11.21 7.29 -8.84
N GLU A 51 11.48 7.04 -10.11
CA GLU A 51 10.71 6.15 -10.97
C GLU A 51 11.56 4.97 -11.43
N ASP A 52 10.92 3.83 -11.63
CA ASP A 52 11.55 2.69 -12.26
C ASP A 52 11.50 2.81 -13.80
N GLU A 53 12.07 1.83 -14.51
CA GLU A 53 12.10 1.79 -15.97
C GLU A 53 10.69 1.79 -16.62
N GLN A 54 9.67 1.50 -15.84
CA GLN A 54 8.26 1.46 -16.26
C GLN A 54 7.47 2.71 -15.86
N GLY A 55 8.13 3.68 -15.22
CA GLY A 55 7.51 4.92 -14.73
C GLY A 55 6.75 4.76 -13.41
N HIS A 56 6.97 3.68 -12.67
CA HIS A 56 6.34 3.52 -11.35
C HIS A 56 7.18 4.21 -10.29
N VAL A 57 6.53 5.06 -9.51
CA VAL A 57 7.16 5.77 -8.40
C VAL A 57 7.42 4.79 -7.25
N PHE A 58 8.63 4.80 -6.75
CA PHE A 58 9.03 4.07 -5.55
C PHE A 58 9.57 5.01 -4.49
N ILE A 59 9.56 4.56 -3.25
CA ILE A 59 10.10 5.29 -2.11
C ILE A 59 11.01 4.38 -1.28
N TYR A 60 11.91 5.02 -0.55
CA TYR A 60 12.65 4.39 0.54
C TYR A 60 12.11 4.93 1.85
N TYR A 61 11.68 4.04 2.72
CA TYR A 61 11.24 4.40 4.05
C TYR A 61 11.64 3.28 5.01
N THR A 62 12.51 3.59 5.95
CA THR A 62 12.97 2.61 6.93
C THR A 62 11.88 2.33 7.98
N ILE A 63 11.93 1.14 8.58
CA ILE A 63 10.99 0.78 9.64
C ILE A 63 11.14 1.70 10.84
N GLU A 64 12.37 2.06 11.19
CA GLU A 64 12.67 3.02 12.27
C GLU A 64 12.02 4.39 12.02
N ALA A 65 12.20 4.94 10.80
CA ALA A 65 11.60 6.23 10.45
C ALA A 65 10.05 6.17 10.41
N LEU A 66 9.47 5.05 9.99
CA LEU A 66 8.02 4.83 10.07
C LEU A 66 7.53 4.70 11.51
N ALA A 67 8.29 4.02 12.36
CA ALA A 67 7.98 3.88 13.77
C ALA A 67 7.99 5.26 14.47
N GLU A 68 9.00 6.07 14.21
CA GLU A 68 9.10 7.43 14.72
C GLU A 68 7.95 8.31 14.22
N ALA A 69 7.70 8.33 12.92
CA ALA A 69 6.64 9.14 12.31
C ALA A 69 5.23 8.74 12.76
N SER A 70 5.00 7.46 13.01
CA SER A 70 3.69 6.95 13.46
C SER A 70 3.54 6.95 14.98
N GLY A 71 4.61 7.13 15.74
CA GLY A 71 4.61 6.98 17.20
C GLY A 71 4.33 5.54 17.66
N LYS A 72 4.69 4.55 16.86
CA LYS A 72 4.48 3.13 17.12
C LYS A 72 5.80 2.38 17.21
N SER A 73 5.75 1.16 17.78
CA SER A 73 6.93 0.31 17.81
C SER A 73 7.27 -0.24 16.43
N GLU A 74 8.52 -0.59 16.19
CA GLU A 74 8.95 -1.21 14.92
C GLU A 74 8.19 -2.51 14.61
N MET A 75 7.90 -3.33 15.63
CA MET A 75 7.14 -4.56 15.46
C MET A 75 5.72 -4.26 14.95
N THR A 76 5.08 -3.25 15.51
CA THR A 76 3.75 -2.81 15.07
C THR A 76 3.79 -2.31 13.63
N VAL A 77 4.82 -1.56 13.25
CA VAL A 77 5.03 -1.10 11.87
C VAL A 77 5.29 -2.27 10.91
N LYS A 78 6.11 -3.25 11.31
CA LYS A 78 6.35 -4.47 10.50
C LYS A 78 5.05 -5.22 10.24
N ASN A 79 4.21 -5.38 11.26
CA ASN A 79 2.89 -6.02 11.12
C ASN A 79 1.95 -5.21 10.22
N ALA A 80 1.97 -3.88 10.35
CA ALA A 80 1.18 -2.99 9.50
C ALA A 80 1.61 -3.09 8.03
N LEU A 81 2.90 -3.08 7.75
CA LEU A 81 3.43 -3.25 6.39
C LEU A 81 3.06 -4.61 5.79
N ALA A 82 3.14 -5.69 6.59
CA ALA A 82 2.73 -7.02 6.15
C ALA A 82 1.21 -7.08 5.84
N ALA A 83 0.39 -6.41 6.64
CA ALA A 83 -1.04 -6.30 6.39
C ALA A 83 -1.35 -5.53 5.11
N LEU A 84 -0.65 -4.42 4.86
CA LEU A 84 -0.80 -3.62 3.63
C LEU A 84 -0.39 -4.40 2.37
N GLU A 85 0.68 -5.20 2.45
CA GLU A 85 1.08 -6.10 1.35
C GLU A 85 0.02 -7.16 1.07
N ARG A 86 -0.52 -7.80 2.11
CA ARG A 86 -1.59 -8.81 1.96
C ARG A 86 -2.85 -8.23 1.33
N GLN A 87 -3.18 -6.99 1.64
CA GLN A 87 -4.30 -6.27 1.03
C GLN A 87 -4.00 -5.71 -0.37
N GLY A 88 -2.75 -5.86 -0.83
CA GLY A 88 -2.35 -5.38 -2.14
C GLY A 88 -2.25 -3.85 -2.25
N LEU A 89 -2.14 -3.13 -1.15
CA LEU A 89 -2.03 -1.67 -1.11
C LEU A 89 -0.59 -1.17 -1.30
N ILE A 90 0.37 -2.01 -1.01
CA ILE A 90 1.79 -1.74 -1.27
C ILE A 90 2.46 -2.97 -1.87
N PHE A 91 3.58 -2.73 -2.51
CA PHE A 91 4.49 -3.76 -2.99
C PHE A 91 5.92 -3.40 -2.56
N ARG A 92 6.62 -4.33 -1.92
CA ARG A 92 8.01 -4.14 -1.51
C ARG A 92 8.94 -5.00 -2.35
N LYS A 93 9.91 -4.37 -2.98
CA LYS A 93 10.96 -5.04 -3.76
C LYS A 93 12.28 -4.95 -3.02
N ARG A 94 12.82 -6.10 -2.63
CA ARG A 94 14.18 -6.18 -2.05
C ARG A 94 15.20 -6.00 -3.15
N GLN A 95 16.26 -5.24 -2.86
CA GLN A 95 17.32 -4.96 -3.82
C GLN A 95 18.60 -5.79 -3.58
N GLY A 96 18.67 -6.47 -2.44
CA GLY A 96 19.82 -7.28 -2.05
C GLY A 96 20.21 -7.07 -0.59
N ALA A 97 21.24 -7.75 -0.14
CA ALA A 97 21.74 -7.62 1.22
C ALA A 97 22.30 -6.21 1.47
N GLY A 98 21.86 -5.58 2.56
CA GLY A 98 22.33 -4.25 2.97
C GLY A 98 21.71 -3.07 2.24
N LEU A 99 20.86 -3.30 1.23
CA LEU A 99 20.17 -2.24 0.52
C LEU A 99 18.73 -2.07 1.02
N PRO A 100 18.22 -0.83 1.14
CA PRO A 100 16.84 -0.59 1.52
C PRO A 100 15.88 -1.13 0.47
N SER A 101 14.76 -1.67 0.90
CA SER A 101 13.72 -2.13 -0.01
C SER A 101 13.02 -0.96 -0.68
N LYS A 102 12.76 -1.08 -1.98
CA LYS A 102 11.88 -0.17 -2.71
C LYS A 102 10.44 -0.46 -2.32
N ILE A 103 9.69 0.57 -1.98
CA ILE A 103 8.27 0.48 -1.64
C ILE A 103 7.47 1.20 -2.71
N TYR A 104 6.56 0.47 -3.35
CA TYR A 104 5.60 0.99 -4.31
C TYR A 104 4.24 1.10 -3.65
N VAL A 105 3.67 2.28 -3.64
CA VAL A 105 2.33 2.51 -3.10
C VAL A 105 1.31 2.34 -4.22
N LYS A 106 0.35 1.45 -4.01
CA LYS A 106 -0.76 1.26 -4.95
C LYS A 106 -1.92 2.13 -4.53
N VAL A 107 -2.48 2.86 -5.48
CA VAL A 107 -3.65 3.69 -5.27
C VAL A 107 -4.87 3.04 -5.90
N GLN A 108 -6.00 3.07 -5.19
CA GLN A 108 -7.28 2.75 -5.81
C GLN A 108 -7.81 4.04 -6.43
N THR A 109 -7.87 4.08 -7.75
CA THR A 109 -8.64 5.10 -8.43
C THR A 109 -10.10 4.75 -8.27
N GLU A 110 -10.78 5.42 -7.34
CA GLU A 110 -12.22 5.49 -7.42
C GLU A 110 -12.53 6.19 -8.74
N SER A 111 -13.11 5.46 -9.68
CA SER A 111 -13.72 6.08 -10.84
C SER A 111 -14.79 7.01 -10.29
N CYS A 112 -14.49 8.31 -10.25
CA CYS A 112 -15.54 9.30 -10.13
C CYS A 112 -16.55 8.99 -11.22
N PRO A 113 -17.84 8.80 -10.91
CA PRO A 113 -18.83 8.79 -11.94
C PRO A 113 -18.84 10.21 -12.56
N THR A 114 -18.07 10.39 -13.61
CA THR A 114 -18.31 11.49 -14.52
C THR A 114 -19.64 11.19 -15.18
N GLU A 115 -20.67 11.89 -14.73
CA GLU A 115 -21.93 11.96 -15.47
C GLU A 115 -21.62 12.38 -16.90
N GLY A 116 -22.07 11.55 -17.82
CA GLY A 116 -22.30 11.94 -19.20
C GLY A 116 -21.15 11.72 -20.16
N THR A 117 -21.05 10.55 -20.70
CA THR A 117 -21.21 10.40 -22.16
C THR A 117 -21.42 8.93 -22.49
N SER A 118 -22.61 8.71 -23.00
CA SER A 118 -23.04 7.53 -23.72
C SER A 118 -21.99 7.12 -24.76
N PHE A 119 -21.41 5.95 -24.61
CA PHE A 119 -20.87 5.24 -25.75
C PHE A 119 -21.42 3.82 -25.75
N LYS A 120 -22.45 3.65 -26.61
CA LYS A 120 -22.86 2.37 -27.12
C LYS A 120 -21.68 1.77 -27.88
N SER A 121 -21.31 0.58 -27.59
CA SER A 121 -20.97 -0.37 -28.61
C SER A 121 -21.22 -1.77 -28.11
N GLN A 122 -22.20 -2.32 -28.76
CA GLN A 122 -22.42 -3.71 -29.05
C GLN A 122 -21.10 -4.42 -29.36
N THR A 123 -20.91 -5.61 -28.86
CA THR A 123 -21.04 -6.76 -29.72
C THR A 123 -20.91 -8.03 -28.91
N ASP A 124 -21.95 -8.80 -29.05
CA ASP A 124 -22.01 -10.24 -28.85
C ASP A 124 -20.83 -10.96 -29.51
N LYS A 125 -20.31 -11.98 -28.86
CA LYS A 125 -20.28 -13.33 -29.37
C LYS A 125 -19.61 -14.30 -28.43
N LYS A 126 -20.45 -15.18 -27.90
CA LYS A 126 -20.39 -16.64 -28.01
C LYS A 126 -19.15 -17.35 -27.46
N LEU A 127 -19.44 -18.04 -26.38
CA LEU A 127 -19.29 -19.49 -26.18
C LEU A 127 -18.02 -20.15 -26.75
N SER A 128 -17.20 -20.63 -25.88
CA SER A 128 -16.75 -22.01 -25.99
C SER A 128 -16.32 -22.56 -24.63
N THR A 129 -17.07 -23.52 -24.19
CA THR A 129 -16.78 -24.47 -23.13
C THR A 129 -15.49 -25.21 -23.45
N SER A 130 -14.52 -25.17 -22.57
CA SER A 130 -13.51 -26.21 -22.49
C SER A 130 -13.07 -26.37 -21.06
N ASN A 131 -13.67 -27.38 -20.46
CA ASN A 131 -13.32 -27.97 -19.22
C ASN A 131 -11.93 -28.61 -19.35
N LYS A 132 -10.92 -28.05 -18.72
CA LYS A 132 -9.69 -28.80 -18.41
C LYS A 132 -9.34 -28.56 -16.96
N GLN A 133 -9.72 -29.56 -16.16
CA GLN A 133 -9.14 -29.81 -14.84
C GLN A 133 -7.63 -29.87 -14.99
N SER A 134 -6.92 -28.89 -14.52
CA SER A 134 -5.53 -29.05 -14.16
C SER A 134 -5.44 -29.19 -12.67
N LYS A 135 -5.07 -30.38 -12.26
CA LYS A 135 -4.72 -30.74 -10.90
C LYS A 135 -3.61 -29.81 -10.43
N PHE A 136 -3.96 -28.87 -9.55
CA PHE A 136 -2.97 -28.12 -8.80
C PHE A 136 -2.35 -29.07 -7.77
N ASN A 137 -1.13 -29.45 -8.05
CA ASN A 137 -0.27 -30.18 -7.14
C ASN A 137 0.15 -29.20 -6.02
N GLN A 138 -0.53 -29.27 -4.89
CA GLN A 138 -0.13 -28.57 -3.68
C GLN A 138 1.16 -29.20 -3.18
N LYS A 139 2.26 -28.50 -3.35
CA LYS A 139 3.47 -28.77 -2.58
C LYS A 139 3.22 -28.35 -1.13
N PRO A 140 3.53 -29.20 -0.16
CA PRO A 140 3.33 -28.88 1.25
C PRO A 140 4.22 -27.69 1.63
N ILE A 141 3.59 -26.72 2.26
CA ILE A 141 4.25 -25.62 2.94
C ILE A 141 5.14 -26.24 4.01
N ARG A 142 6.44 -26.01 3.89
CA ARG A 142 7.36 -26.35 4.97
C ARG A 142 7.00 -25.49 6.17
N SER A 143 6.45 -26.10 7.19
CA SER A 143 6.37 -25.50 8.50
C SER A 143 7.80 -25.26 8.99
N TYR A 144 8.15 -24.00 9.21
CA TYR A 144 9.34 -23.66 9.95
C TYR A 144 8.97 -23.86 11.43
N ASP A 145 9.36 -25.00 11.98
CA ASP A 145 9.42 -25.18 13.42
C ASP A 145 10.54 -24.26 13.93
N TYR A 146 10.14 -23.24 14.63
CA TYR A 146 11.04 -22.41 15.42
C TYR A 146 11.33 -23.17 16.70
N GLU A 147 12.46 -23.86 16.74
CA GLU A 147 12.96 -24.39 18.00
C GLU A 147 13.46 -23.21 18.86
N GLU A 148 12.76 -22.98 19.97
CA GLU A 148 13.31 -22.29 21.10
C GLU A 148 14.46 -23.14 21.64
N GLY A 149 15.68 -22.72 21.37
CA GLY A 149 16.87 -23.38 21.81
C GLY A 149 17.97 -22.38 22.12
N ASP A 150 18.22 -22.23 23.39
CA ASP A 150 19.47 -21.85 24.04
C ASP A 150 19.94 -20.40 23.87
N SER A 151 19.48 -19.60 24.85
CA SER A 151 20.29 -18.52 25.35
C SER A 151 21.38 -19.07 26.27
N LEU A 152 22.59 -18.85 25.88
CA LEU A 152 23.72 -18.72 26.79
C LEU A 152 24.26 -17.33 26.72
#